data_cdd84dc13d17f997d933227e9f0346ff
#
_entry.id   cdd84dc13d17f997d933227e9f0346ff
#
_cell.length_a   1.000
_cell.length_b   1.000
_cell.length_c   1.000
_cell.angle_alpha   90.00
_cell.angle_beta   90.00
_cell.angle_gamma   90.00
#
_symmetry.space_group_name_H-M   'P 1'
#
loop_
_entity.id
_entity.type
_entity.pdbx_description
1 polymer ?
#
loop_
_entity_poly.entity_id
_entity_poly.type
_entity_poly.pdbx_seq_one_letter_code
_entity_poly.pdbx_strand_id
1 'polypeptide(L)'
;MLAKRVIPCLDVKDGRVVKGKNFLGLRDIADPVALARFYNSAGADELVFYDITASHEGRKLFAETLTAVASQVFIPLTVGGGINDVSDFDRVLKCGADKVSVNSGAIADPSLIGRAAKKYGDQCVVLSIDAKRADGHYEVYAKGGRVPTGIDAVEWAKRGEREGAGEIVLNSIDTDGVRKGFDIDMLRAVCDAVSIPVIASGGAGCTCLLYTSDAADE
;
A
#
# COMPACT_ATOMS: atom_id res chain seq x y z
N MET A 1 9.93 12.50 -19.90
CA MET A 1 9.41 11.17 -19.49
C MET A 1 9.55 11.07 -17.99
N LEU A 2 8.49 10.79 -17.25
CA LEU A 2 8.57 10.55 -15.80
C LEU A 2 9.04 9.11 -15.58
N ALA A 3 10.16 8.93 -14.88
CA ALA A 3 10.65 7.61 -14.50
C ALA A 3 9.63 6.92 -13.59
N LYS A 4 9.40 5.62 -13.81
CA LYS A 4 8.54 4.82 -12.94
C LYS A 4 9.28 4.42 -11.68
N ARG A 5 8.60 4.48 -10.55
CA ARG A 5 9.13 4.04 -9.27
C ARG A 5 8.93 2.53 -9.08
N VAL A 6 9.96 1.83 -8.69
CA VAL A 6 9.90 0.44 -8.27
C VAL A 6 9.91 0.40 -6.75
N ILE A 7 8.79 -0.05 -6.17
CA ILE A 7 8.50 0.05 -4.74
C ILE A 7 8.31 -1.36 -4.16
N PRO A 8 9.33 -1.99 -3.59
CA PRO A 8 9.18 -3.25 -2.89
C PRO A 8 8.25 -3.09 -1.68
N CYS A 9 7.37 -4.08 -1.48
CA CYS A 9 6.46 -4.14 -0.36
C CYS A 9 6.82 -5.30 0.57
N LEU A 10 7.05 -5.01 1.84
CA LEU A 10 7.35 -5.96 2.91
C LEU A 10 6.11 -6.17 3.78
N ASP A 11 5.41 -7.27 3.54
CA ASP A 11 4.33 -7.73 4.42
C ASP A 11 4.94 -8.38 5.65
N VAL A 12 4.69 -7.84 6.83
CA VAL A 12 5.26 -8.33 8.08
C VAL A 12 4.18 -8.93 8.97
N LYS A 13 4.44 -10.13 9.44
CA LYS A 13 3.64 -10.85 10.44
C LYS A 13 4.54 -11.33 11.55
N ASP A 14 4.18 -11.03 12.81
CA ASP A 14 4.92 -11.46 14.00
C ASP A 14 6.44 -11.14 13.92
N GLY A 15 6.79 -9.94 13.42
CA GLY A 15 8.17 -9.49 13.27
C GLY A 15 8.97 -10.17 12.13
N ARG A 16 8.33 -10.94 11.27
CA ARG A 16 8.94 -11.61 10.12
C ARG A 16 8.31 -11.15 8.81
N VAL A 17 9.13 -10.99 7.77
CA VAL A 17 8.59 -10.75 6.42
C VAL A 17 7.99 -12.05 5.91
N VAL A 18 6.75 -11.97 5.45
CA VAL A 18 6.00 -13.11 4.91
C VAL A 18 5.50 -12.82 3.50
N LYS A 19 5.18 -13.85 2.74
CA LYS A 19 4.51 -13.75 1.45
C LYS A 19 3.51 -14.88 1.26
N GLY A 20 2.36 -14.54 0.71
CA GLY A 20 1.31 -15.49 0.34
C GLY A 20 0.88 -15.32 -1.11
N LYS A 21 -0.22 -15.99 -1.46
CA LYS A 21 -0.93 -15.84 -2.72
C LYS A 21 -2.38 -15.47 -2.40
N ASN A 22 -2.90 -14.40 -3.00
CA ASN A 22 -4.25 -13.88 -2.72
C ASN A 22 -4.50 -13.72 -1.20
N PHE A 23 -3.51 -13.18 -0.48
CA PHE A 23 -3.51 -13.02 0.99
C PHE A 23 -3.59 -14.34 1.81
N LEU A 24 -3.38 -15.49 1.18
CA LEU A 24 -3.47 -16.82 1.83
C LEU A 24 -2.12 -17.55 1.77
N GLY A 25 -1.97 -18.56 2.66
CA GLY A 25 -0.80 -19.46 2.65
C GLY A 25 0.52 -18.74 2.93
N LEU A 26 0.56 -17.83 3.91
CA LEU A 26 1.74 -17.05 4.27
C LEU A 26 2.93 -17.94 4.62
N ARG A 27 4.09 -17.63 4.04
CA ARG A 27 5.38 -18.29 4.32
C ARG A 27 6.35 -17.25 4.83
N ASP A 28 7.16 -17.61 5.81
CA ASP A 28 8.29 -16.79 6.28
C ASP A 28 9.33 -16.66 5.17
N ILE A 29 9.79 -15.44 4.92
CA ILE A 29 10.77 -15.11 3.89
C ILE A 29 12.08 -14.65 4.50
N ALA A 30 12.06 -13.65 5.40
CA ALA A 30 13.26 -13.01 5.89
C ALA A 30 13.04 -12.16 7.15
N ASP A 31 14.15 -11.71 7.72
CA ASP A 31 14.18 -10.61 8.68
C ASP A 31 13.83 -9.28 7.97
N PRO A 32 12.93 -8.44 8.52
CA PRO A 32 12.50 -7.20 7.87
C PRO A 32 13.63 -6.17 7.73
N VAL A 33 14.53 -6.06 8.70
CA VAL A 33 15.64 -5.11 8.66
C VAL A 33 16.67 -5.51 7.60
N ALA A 34 17.02 -6.80 7.55
CA ALA A 34 17.96 -7.32 6.56
C ALA A 34 17.45 -7.13 5.13
N LEU A 35 16.13 -7.39 4.91
CA LEU A 35 15.52 -7.27 3.60
C LEU A 35 15.35 -5.80 3.18
N ALA A 36 15.03 -4.91 4.10
CA ALA A 36 14.96 -3.47 3.85
C ALA A 36 16.33 -2.90 3.42
N ARG A 37 17.42 -3.29 4.12
CA ARG A 37 18.79 -2.93 3.72
C ARG A 37 19.14 -3.44 2.32
N PHE A 38 18.73 -4.66 2.01
CA PHE A 38 18.98 -5.24 0.69
C PHE A 38 18.31 -4.39 -0.40
N TYR A 39 17.02 -4.06 -0.29
CA TYR A 39 16.33 -3.26 -1.28
C TYR A 39 16.86 -1.83 -1.38
N ASN A 40 17.19 -1.19 -0.26
CA ASN A 40 17.84 0.11 -0.25
C ASN A 40 19.17 0.09 -1.03
N SER A 41 20.01 -0.95 -0.81
CA SER A 41 21.29 -1.12 -1.50
C SER A 41 21.13 -1.55 -2.97
N ALA A 42 20.05 -2.22 -3.31
CA ALA A 42 19.73 -2.64 -4.68
C ALA A 42 19.16 -1.50 -5.56
N GLY A 43 18.95 -0.30 -5.00
CA GLY A 43 18.49 0.86 -5.73
C GLY A 43 16.99 0.92 -5.93
N ALA A 44 16.20 0.37 -5.02
CA ALA A 44 14.75 0.60 -5.00
C ALA A 44 14.46 2.10 -4.80
N ASP A 45 13.39 2.59 -5.43
CA ASP A 45 13.05 4.03 -5.38
C ASP A 45 12.33 4.41 -4.08
N GLU A 46 11.56 3.50 -3.52
CA GLU A 46 10.82 3.62 -2.24
C GLU A 46 10.68 2.24 -1.61
N LEU A 47 10.23 2.18 -0.36
CA LEU A 47 9.91 0.94 0.34
C LEU A 47 8.56 1.05 1.04
N VAL A 48 7.75 0.00 0.97
CA VAL A 48 6.52 -0.14 1.75
C VAL A 48 6.70 -1.20 2.82
N PHE A 49 6.27 -0.89 4.04
CA PHE A 49 6.33 -1.77 5.21
C PHE A 49 4.95 -1.91 5.83
N TYR A 50 4.34 -3.08 5.71
CA TYR A 50 3.00 -3.36 6.23
C TYR A 50 3.04 -4.36 7.37
N ASP A 51 2.53 -3.99 8.55
CA ASP A 51 2.13 -4.96 9.55
C ASP A 51 0.73 -5.51 9.19
N ILE A 52 0.70 -6.65 8.55
CA ILE A 52 -0.55 -7.24 8.07
C ILE A 52 -1.36 -7.93 9.16
N THR A 53 -0.81 -8.09 10.38
CA THR A 53 -1.54 -8.66 11.51
C THR A 53 -2.36 -7.62 12.25
N ALA A 54 -1.92 -6.36 12.26
CA ALA A 54 -2.48 -5.30 13.09
C ALA A 54 -3.97 -5.05 12.84
N SER A 55 -4.39 -4.96 11.57
CA SER A 55 -5.78 -4.71 11.19
C SER A 55 -6.68 -5.92 11.43
N HIS A 56 -6.17 -7.15 11.32
CA HIS A 56 -6.94 -8.38 11.51
C HIS A 56 -7.07 -8.75 12.98
N GLU A 57 -5.98 -8.71 13.74
CA GLU A 57 -5.91 -9.15 15.13
C GLU A 57 -6.08 -8.00 16.14
N GLY A 58 -6.27 -6.77 15.64
CA GLY A 58 -6.35 -5.56 16.49
C GLY A 58 -5.03 -5.13 17.10
N ARG A 59 -3.91 -5.72 16.65
CA ARG A 59 -2.59 -5.31 17.09
C ARG A 59 -2.20 -3.96 16.52
N LYS A 60 -1.45 -3.23 17.29
CA LYS A 60 -0.79 -2.00 16.83
C LYS A 60 0.53 -2.34 16.15
N LEU A 61 0.97 -1.46 15.28
CA LEU A 61 2.26 -1.56 14.60
C LEU A 61 3.41 -1.68 15.62
N PHE A 62 4.37 -2.54 15.34
CA PHE A 62 5.54 -2.73 16.21
C PHE A 62 6.54 -1.58 16.02
N ALA A 63 6.50 -0.58 16.91
CA ALA A 63 7.33 0.62 16.82
C ALA A 63 8.84 0.32 16.82
N GLU A 64 9.27 -0.67 17.61
CA GLU A 64 10.69 -1.08 17.66
C GLU A 64 11.18 -1.63 16.32
N THR A 65 10.40 -2.52 15.70
CA THR A 65 10.74 -3.09 14.38
C THR A 65 10.75 -1.99 13.32
N LEU A 66 9.78 -1.08 13.33
CA LEU A 66 9.75 0.04 12.41
C LEU A 66 10.96 0.95 12.57
N THR A 67 11.32 1.33 13.79
CA THR A 67 12.49 2.17 14.07
C THR A 67 13.78 1.49 13.59
N ALA A 68 13.91 0.18 13.79
CA ALA A 68 15.05 -0.58 13.30
C ALA A 68 15.12 -0.61 11.77
N VAL A 69 14.00 -0.75 11.07
CA VAL A 69 13.93 -0.67 9.60
C VAL A 69 14.28 0.73 9.12
N ALA A 70 13.64 1.77 9.67
CA ALA A 70 13.85 3.17 9.29
C ALA A 70 15.32 3.61 9.46
N SER A 71 16.02 3.09 10.47
CA SER A 71 17.45 3.39 10.69
C SER A 71 18.38 2.82 9.61
N GLN A 72 17.91 1.93 8.76
CA GLN A 72 18.69 1.23 7.72
C GLN A 72 18.26 1.60 6.28
N VAL A 73 17.19 2.40 6.13
CA VAL A 73 16.61 2.78 4.84
C VAL A 73 16.77 4.27 4.64
N PHE A 74 17.32 4.69 3.48
CA PHE A 74 17.55 6.08 3.10
C PHE A 74 16.77 6.50 1.85
N ILE A 75 15.86 5.64 1.41
CA ILE A 75 14.83 5.92 0.40
C ILE A 75 13.49 6.14 1.10
N PRO A 76 12.51 6.82 0.48
CA PRO A 76 11.20 7.06 1.11
C PRO A 76 10.58 5.77 1.65
N LEU A 77 10.10 5.82 2.89
CA LEU A 77 9.50 4.70 3.59
C LEU A 77 8.03 4.96 3.88
N THR A 78 7.16 4.19 3.23
CA THR A 78 5.73 4.17 3.50
C THR A 78 5.39 3.05 4.48
N VAL A 79 4.66 3.36 5.54
CA VAL A 79 4.32 2.40 6.59
C VAL A 79 2.82 2.31 6.80
N GLY A 80 2.31 1.09 6.93
CA GLY A 80 0.88 0.84 7.19
C GLY A 80 0.65 -0.36 8.11
N GLY A 81 -0.61 -0.60 8.40
CA GLY A 81 -1.06 -1.64 9.32
C GLY A 81 -1.48 -1.08 10.68
N GLY A 82 -2.73 -1.35 11.08
CA GLY A 82 -3.28 -0.92 12.35
C GLY A 82 -3.43 0.60 12.55
N ILE A 83 -3.49 1.36 11.47
CA ILE A 83 -3.68 2.81 11.48
C ILE A 83 -5.19 3.11 11.55
N ASN A 84 -5.66 3.67 12.66
CA ASN A 84 -7.08 3.91 12.91
C ASN A 84 -7.40 5.35 13.31
N ASP A 85 -6.41 6.14 13.75
CA ASP A 85 -6.58 7.54 14.11
C ASP A 85 -5.32 8.36 13.83
N VAL A 86 -5.41 9.68 14.01
CA VAL A 86 -4.30 10.62 13.77
C VAL A 86 -3.11 10.40 14.71
N SER A 87 -3.33 9.83 15.89
CA SER A 87 -2.21 9.50 16.81
C SER A 87 -1.38 8.33 16.32
N ASP A 88 -1.98 7.42 15.53
CA ASP A 88 -1.23 6.36 14.88
C ASP A 88 -0.30 6.93 13.80
N PHE A 89 -0.74 7.94 13.03
CA PHE A 89 0.13 8.68 12.11
C PHE A 89 1.32 9.31 12.84
N ASP A 90 1.05 10.02 13.94
CA ASP A 90 2.11 10.67 14.74
C ASP A 90 3.17 9.67 15.21
N ARG A 91 2.72 8.52 15.72
CA ARG A 91 3.59 7.43 16.17
C ARG A 91 4.46 6.89 15.06
N VAL A 92 3.88 6.59 13.90
CA VAL A 92 4.57 5.97 12.75
C VAL A 92 5.59 6.95 12.15
N LEU A 93 5.21 8.22 11.95
CA LEU A 93 6.11 9.26 11.44
C LEU A 93 7.28 9.51 12.40
N LYS A 94 7.05 9.53 13.73
CA LYS A 94 8.11 9.65 14.73
C LYS A 94 9.07 8.47 14.77
N CYS A 95 8.65 7.29 14.32
CA CYS A 95 9.52 6.12 14.19
C CYS A 95 10.36 6.13 12.89
N GLY A 96 10.22 7.15 12.04
CA GLY A 96 11.05 7.36 10.85
C GLY A 96 10.38 7.02 9.52
N ALA A 97 9.05 6.85 9.48
CA ALA A 97 8.32 6.77 8.22
C ALA A 97 8.20 8.15 7.56
N ASP A 98 8.22 8.19 6.22
CA ASP A 98 7.96 9.40 5.43
C ASP A 98 6.47 9.53 5.08
N LYS A 99 5.80 8.40 4.86
CA LYS A 99 4.38 8.31 4.50
C LYS A 99 3.66 7.27 5.35
N VAL A 100 2.38 7.47 5.54
CA VAL A 100 1.52 6.53 6.29
C VAL A 100 0.40 6.03 5.40
N SER A 101 0.31 4.72 5.26
CA SER A 101 -0.71 4.05 4.46
C SER A 101 -1.88 3.62 5.35
N VAL A 102 -3.10 4.01 4.95
CA VAL A 102 -4.34 3.70 5.65
C VAL A 102 -5.34 3.01 4.72
N ASN A 103 -5.97 1.94 5.22
CA ASN A 103 -7.06 1.21 4.53
C ASN A 103 -8.26 1.12 5.47
N SER A 104 -8.34 0.10 6.33
CA SER A 104 -9.53 -0.20 7.15
C SER A 104 -9.90 0.94 8.10
N GLY A 105 -8.94 1.71 8.61
CA GLY A 105 -9.21 2.89 9.43
C GLY A 105 -9.93 3.99 8.64
N ALA A 106 -9.52 4.22 7.38
CA ALA A 106 -10.19 5.17 6.50
C ALA A 106 -11.57 4.69 6.05
N ILE A 107 -11.75 3.38 5.83
CA ILE A 107 -13.08 2.80 5.52
C ILE A 107 -14.04 3.01 6.69
N ALA A 108 -13.57 2.82 7.92
CA ALA A 108 -14.38 3.01 9.13
C ALA A 108 -14.68 4.49 9.41
N ASP A 109 -13.71 5.36 9.17
CA ASP A 109 -13.84 6.82 9.34
C ASP A 109 -13.08 7.56 8.22
N PRO A 110 -13.75 7.86 7.10
CA PRO A 110 -13.13 8.56 5.97
C PRO A 110 -12.53 9.93 6.31
N SER A 111 -13.05 10.61 7.33
CA SER A 111 -12.53 11.90 7.79
C SER A 111 -11.10 11.80 8.38
N LEU A 112 -10.64 10.58 8.68
CA LEU A 112 -9.26 10.33 9.12
C LEU A 112 -8.25 10.82 8.07
N ILE A 113 -8.52 10.60 6.78
CA ILE A 113 -7.67 11.07 5.67
C ILE A 113 -7.49 12.60 5.78
N GLY A 114 -8.58 13.35 5.84
CA GLY A 114 -8.56 14.81 5.89
C GLY A 114 -7.92 15.37 7.17
N ARG A 115 -8.16 14.73 8.32
CA ARG A 115 -7.50 15.11 9.57
C ARG A 115 -5.99 14.88 9.53
N ALA A 116 -5.55 13.77 8.94
CA ALA A 116 -4.13 13.48 8.78
C ALA A 116 -3.48 14.42 7.76
N ALA A 117 -4.09 14.63 6.60
CA ALA A 117 -3.60 15.54 5.56
C ALA A 117 -3.48 16.98 6.08
N LYS A 118 -4.46 17.47 6.84
CA LYS A 118 -4.41 18.80 7.44
C LYS A 118 -3.25 18.96 8.44
N LYS A 119 -2.88 17.89 9.14
CA LYS A 119 -1.85 17.94 10.18
C LYS A 119 -0.44 17.71 9.64
N TYR A 120 -0.27 16.79 8.68
CA TYR A 120 1.04 16.34 8.22
C TYR A 120 1.32 16.67 6.75
N GLY A 121 0.34 17.16 6.01
CA GLY A 121 0.37 17.34 4.56
C GLY A 121 -0.19 16.12 3.83
N ASP A 122 -0.80 16.34 2.67
CA ASP A 122 -1.35 15.30 1.81
C ASP A 122 -0.28 14.30 1.35
N GLN A 123 0.93 14.77 1.08
CA GLN A 123 2.08 13.93 0.68
C GLN A 123 2.44 12.85 1.71
N CYS A 124 2.02 12.98 2.98
CA CYS A 124 2.23 11.99 4.02
C CYS A 124 1.11 10.93 4.07
N VAL A 125 0.01 11.12 3.32
CA VAL A 125 -1.18 10.26 3.41
C VAL A 125 -1.31 9.41 2.16
N VAL A 126 -1.17 8.11 2.31
CA VAL A 126 -1.36 7.11 1.25
C VAL A 126 -2.64 6.34 1.52
N LEU A 127 -3.61 6.40 0.60
CA LEU A 127 -4.81 5.57 0.68
C LEU A 127 -4.52 4.21 0.05
N SER A 128 -4.53 3.15 0.87
CA SER A 128 -4.45 1.78 0.35
C SER A 128 -5.85 1.24 0.07
N ILE A 129 -6.05 0.73 -1.13
CA ILE A 129 -7.30 0.15 -1.60
C ILE A 129 -7.03 -1.31 -1.99
N ASP A 130 -7.52 -2.25 -1.20
CA ASP A 130 -7.59 -3.65 -1.60
C ASP A 130 -8.91 -3.85 -2.34
N ALA A 131 -8.86 -4.20 -3.61
CA ALA A 131 -10.05 -4.35 -4.43
C ALA A 131 -10.10 -5.71 -5.12
N LYS A 132 -11.31 -6.18 -5.35
CA LYS A 132 -11.62 -7.42 -6.04
C LYS A 132 -12.70 -7.18 -7.08
N ARG A 133 -12.58 -7.87 -8.23
CA ARG A 133 -13.61 -7.83 -9.27
C ARG A 133 -14.91 -8.42 -8.74
N ALA A 134 -15.99 -7.67 -8.87
CA ALA A 134 -17.35 -8.06 -8.58
C ALA A 134 -18.20 -7.88 -9.85
N ASP A 135 -19.50 -8.14 -9.79
CA ASP A 135 -20.40 -8.06 -10.95
C ASP A 135 -20.42 -6.64 -11.56
N GLY A 136 -19.60 -6.42 -12.59
CA GLY A 136 -19.53 -5.17 -13.33
C GLY A 136 -18.79 -4.00 -12.67
N HIS A 137 -18.18 -4.19 -11.51
CA HIS A 137 -17.40 -3.18 -10.77
C HIS A 137 -16.22 -3.78 -10.00
N TYR A 138 -15.50 -2.97 -9.23
CA TYR A 138 -14.44 -3.41 -8.32
C TYR A 138 -14.84 -3.07 -6.90
N GLU A 139 -15.02 -4.08 -6.07
CA GLU A 139 -15.42 -3.91 -4.67
C GLU A 139 -14.21 -3.76 -3.76
N VAL A 140 -14.25 -2.77 -2.85
CA VAL A 140 -13.24 -2.52 -1.83
C VAL A 140 -13.39 -3.53 -0.69
N TYR A 141 -12.25 -4.02 -0.21
CA TYR A 141 -12.16 -4.93 0.93
C TYR A 141 -11.42 -4.30 2.10
N ALA A 142 -11.92 -4.55 3.30
CA ALA A 142 -11.28 -4.19 4.56
C ALA A 142 -10.52 -5.37 5.18
N LYS A 143 -9.79 -5.09 6.28
CA LYS A 143 -9.10 -6.08 7.13
C LYS A 143 -8.16 -7.00 6.36
N GLY A 144 -7.30 -6.41 5.50
CA GLY A 144 -6.35 -7.15 4.69
C GLY A 144 -7.05 -8.08 3.69
N GLY A 145 -7.98 -7.56 2.92
CA GLY A 145 -8.66 -8.27 1.84
C GLY A 145 -9.69 -9.33 2.27
N ARG A 146 -10.13 -9.32 3.54
CA ARG A 146 -10.98 -10.38 4.09
C ARG A 146 -12.46 -10.04 4.18
N VAL A 147 -12.80 -8.76 4.28
CA VAL A 147 -14.17 -8.30 4.53
C VAL A 147 -14.63 -7.41 3.38
N PRO A 148 -15.57 -7.87 2.55
CA PRO A 148 -16.18 -7.03 1.52
C PRO A 148 -16.93 -5.87 2.18
N THR A 149 -16.92 -4.70 1.54
CA THR A 149 -17.49 -3.47 2.12
C THR A 149 -18.71 -2.96 1.38
N GLY A 150 -19.00 -3.45 0.18
CA GLY A 150 -20.02 -2.93 -0.71
C GLY A 150 -19.64 -1.57 -1.36
N ILE A 151 -18.41 -1.09 -1.15
CA ILE A 151 -17.93 0.19 -1.68
C ILE A 151 -17.29 -0.05 -3.04
N ASP A 152 -17.64 0.72 -4.06
CA ASP A 152 -16.97 0.72 -5.35
C ASP A 152 -15.58 1.37 -5.24
N ALA A 153 -14.55 0.72 -5.81
CA ALA A 153 -13.15 1.15 -5.68
C ALA A 153 -12.88 2.49 -6.38
N VAL A 154 -13.55 2.77 -7.50
CA VAL A 154 -13.39 4.03 -8.24
C VAL A 154 -13.98 5.18 -7.43
N GLU A 155 -15.19 5.01 -6.89
CA GLU A 155 -15.82 6.01 -6.04
C GLU A 155 -15.06 6.22 -4.73
N TRP A 156 -14.47 5.16 -4.18
CA TRP A 156 -13.64 5.25 -2.99
C TRP A 156 -12.33 6.01 -3.26
N ALA A 157 -11.69 5.77 -4.40
CA ALA A 157 -10.49 6.51 -4.82
C ALA A 157 -10.78 8.01 -4.98
N LYS A 158 -11.87 8.38 -5.67
CA LYS A 158 -12.32 9.78 -5.80
C LYS A 158 -12.59 10.43 -4.44
N ARG A 159 -13.20 9.67 -3.52
CA ARG A 159 -13.46 10.16 -2.18
C ARG A 159 -12.16 10.39 -1.42
N GLY A 160 -11.23 9.44 -1.47
CA GLY A 160 -9.92 9.55 -0.82
C GLY A 160 -9.13 10.77 -1.28
N GLU A 161 -9.11 11.03 -2.59
CA GLU A 161 -8.51 12.24 -3.15
C GLU A 161 -9.19 13.52 -2.62
N ARG A 162 -10.51 13.59 -2.63
CA ARG A 162 -11.25 14.76 -2.08
C ARG A 162 -11.00 14.97 -0.59
N GLU A 163 -10.82 13.90 0.17
CA GLU A 163 -10.50 13.96 1.61
C GLU A 163 -9.04 14.37 1.85
N GLY A 164 -8.16 14.33 0.84
CA GLY A 164 -6.78 14.79 0.93
C GLY A 164 -5.72 13.70 0.97
N ALA A 165 -6.00 12.52 0.42
CA ALA A 165 -4.93 11.55 0.14
C ALA A 165 -4.00 12.12 -0.94
N GLY A 166 -2.68 12.03 -0.75
CA GLY A 166 -1.70 12.47 -1.72
C GLY A 166 -1.29 11.39 -2.71
N GLU A 167 -1.59 10.12 -2.41
CA GLU A 167 -1.24 8.97 -3.24
C GLU A 167 -2.17 7.79 -2.94
N ILE A 168 -2.40 6.93 -3.94
CA ILE A 168 -3.18 5.70 -3.79
C ILE A 168 -2.28 4.49 -4.06
N VAL A 169 -2.30 3.48 -3.18
CA VAL A 169 -1.85 2.12 -3.49
C VAL A 169 -3.09 1.30 -3.85
N LEU A 170 -3.20 0.90 -5.12
CA LEU A 170 -4.31 0.09 -5.61
C LEU A 170 -3.85 -1.36 -5.76
N ASN A 171 -4.35 -2.23 -4.90
CA ASN A 171 -3.97 -3.61 -4.83
C ASN A 171 -5.11 -4.53 -5.33
N SER A 172 -4.82 -5.29 -6.38
CA SER A 172 -5.76 -6.28 -6.90
C SER A 172 -5.63 -7.59 -6.13
N ILE A 173 -6.66 -7.95 -5.36
CA ILE A 173 -6.73 -9.23 -4.64
C ILE A 173 -6.68 -10.41 -5.63
N ASP A 174 -7.32 -10.28 -6.79
CA ASP A 174 -7.41 -11.34 -7.79
C ASP A 174 -6.05 -11.67 -8.42
N THR A 175 -5.16 -10.69 -8.52
CA THR A 175 -3.84 -10.87 -9.14
C THR A 175 -2.69 -10.96 -8.13
N ASP A 176 -2.92 -10.66 -6.84
CA ASP A 176 -1.86 -10.71 -5.83
C ASP A 176 -1.21 -12.09 -5.69
N GLY A 177 0.12 -12.12 -5.82
CA GLY A 177 0.92 -13.36 -5.78
C GLY A 177 0.76 -14.28 -7.01
N VAL A 178 -0.10 -13.93 -7.99
CA VAL A 178 -0.34 -14.75 -9.19
C VAL A 178 0.79 -14.62 -10.21
N ARG A 179 1.50 -13.47 -10.27
CA ARG A 179 2.63 -13.20 -11.16
C ARG A 179 2.32 -13.27 -12.66
N LYS A 180 1.10 -12.95 -13.07
CA LYS A 180 0.65 -12.97 -14.48
C LYS A 180 0.41 -11.58 -15.09
N GLY A 181 0.77 -10.52 -14.39
CA GLY A 181 0.54 -9.13 -14.76
C GLY A 181 -0.45 -8.43 -13.83
N PHE A 182 -0.46 -7.11 -13.93
CA PHE A 182 -1.37 -6.26 -13.17
C PHE A 182 -2.81 -6.35 -13.72
N ASP A 183 -3.82 -6.01 -12.92
CA ASP A 183 -5.20 -5.81 -13.39
C ASP A 183 -5.31 -4.43 -14.08
N ILE A 184 -5.01 -4.41 -15.38
CA ILE A 184 -4.93 -3.17 -16.19
C ILE A 184 -6.30 -2.46 -16.25
N ASP A 185 -7.39 -3.21 -16.33
CA ASP A 185 -8.74 -2.62 -16.40
C ASP A 185 -9.07 -1.87 -15.12
N MET A 186 -8.75 -2.48 -13.96
CA MET A 186 -8.93 -1.84 -12.66
C MET A 186 -8.05 -0.60 -12.51
N LEU A 187 -6.77 -0.71 -12.86
CA LEU A 187 -5.83 0.40 -12.82
C LEU A 187 -6.30 1.56 -13.69
N ARG A 188 -6.72 1.28 -14.95
CA ARG A 188 -7.24 2.31 -15.86
C ARG A 188 -8.48 2.98 -15.27
N ALA A 189 -9.45 2.21 -14.79
CA ALA A 189 -10.69 2.76 -14.22
C ALA A 189 -10.41 3.72 -13.06
N VAL A 190 -9.44 3.42 -12.20
CA VAL A 190 -9.07 4.30 -11.07
C VAL A 190 -8.21 5.47 -11.55
N CYS A 191 -7.19 5.24 -12.39
CA CYS A 191 -6.31 6.30 -12.90
C CYS A 191 -7.06 7.38 -13.69
N ASP A 192 -8.08 6.98 -14.48
CA ASP A 192 -8.92 7.92 -15.24
C ASP A 192 -9.85 8.75 -14.33
N ALA A 193 -10.04 8.32 -13.08
CA ALA A 193 -10.98 8.92 -12.15
C ALA A 193 -10.35 9.87 -11.12
N VAL A 194 -9.03 9.82 -10.94
CA VAL A 194 -8.28 10.64 -9.96
C VAL A 194 -7.08 11.32 -10.62
N SER A 195 -6.60 12.40 -10.00
CA SER A 195 -5.42 13.15 -10.47
C SER A 195 -4.15 12.86 -9.68
N ILE A 196 -4.27 12.27 -8.48
CA ILE A 196 -3.14 11.90 -7.64
C ILE A 196 -2.48 10.60 -8.13
N PRO A 197 -1.18 10.37 -7.83
CA PRO A 197 -0.48 9.17 -8.25
C PRO A 197 -1.16 7.89 -7.75
N VAL A 198 -1.22 6.88 -8.64
CA VAL A 198 -1.72 5.54 -8.33
C VAL A 198 -0.59 4.54 -8.47
N ILE A 199 -0.27 3.82 -7.40
CA ILE A 199 0.71 2.74 -7.36
C ILE A 199 0.00 1.42 -7.65
N ALA A 200 0.40 0.75 -8.73
CA ALA A 200 -0.09 -0.57 -9.08
C ALA A 200 0.48 -1.63 -8.14
N SER A 201 -0.37 -2.43 -7.51
CA SER A 201 -0.01 -3.54 -6.64
C SER A 201 -0.80 -4.81 -6.99
N GLY A 202 -0.16 -5.97 -6.78
CA GLY A 202 -0.73 -7.28 -7.11
C GLY A 202 -0.52 -7.69 -8.57
N GLY A 203 0.18 -8.82 -8.78
CA GLY A 203 0.33 -9.42 -10.11
C GLY A 203 1.70 -9.27 -10.76
N ALA A 204 2.60 -8.43 -10.26
CA ALA A 204 3.94 -8.26 -10.78
C ALA A 204 4.68 -9.62 -10.85
N GLY A 205 5.13 -10.03 -12.04
CA GLY A 205 5.74 -11.34 -12.28
C GLY A 205 7.12 -11.28 -12.91
N CYS A 206 7.42 -10.21 -13.64
CA CYS A 206 8.71 -9.99 -14.31
C CYS A 206 8.97 -8.49 -14.46
N THR A 207 10.22 -8.15 -14.68
CA THR A 207 10.65 -6.76 -14.92
C THR A 207 10.13 -6.21 -16.25
N CYS A 208 9.77 -7.06 -17.21
CA CYS A 208 9.21 -6.63 -18.50
C CYS A 208 7.88 -5.86 -18.33
N LEU A 209 7.12 -6.10 -17.27
CA LEU A 209 5.90 -5.33 -16.98
C LEU A 209 6.16 -3.86 -16.66
N LEU A 210 7.39 -3.50 -16.32
CA LEU A 210 7.78 -2.11 -16.06
C LEU A 210 8.09 -1.34 -17.36
N TYR A 211 8.34 -2.05 -18.46
CA TYR A 211 8.67 -1.47 -19.77
C TYR A 211 7.47 -1.34 -20.73
N THR A 212 6.39 -2.09 -20.49
CA THR A 212 5.24 -2.14 -21.41
C THR A 212 4.50 -0.82 -21.60
N SER A 213 4.80 0.20 -20.82
CA SER A 213 4.19 1.52 -20.97
C SER A 213 5.00 2.45 -21.87
N ASP A 214 6.25 2.15 -22.19
CA ASP A 214 7.09 2.96 -23.08
C ASP A 214 7.03 2.47 -24.54
N ALA A 215 6.63 1.21 -24.74
CA ALA A 215 6.47 0.60 -26.08
C ALA A 215 5.20 1.03 -26.85
N ALA A 216 4.35 1.87 -26.24
CA ALA A 216 3.15 2.38 -26.89
C ALA A 216 3.36 3.76 -27.56
N ASP A 217 4.53 4.36 -27.38
CA ASP A 217 4.87 5.70 -27.93
C ASP A 217 5.82 5.64 -29.13
N GLU A 218 6.14 4.44 -29.64
CA GLU A 218 6.75 4.16 -30.93
C GLU A 218 5.69 3.58 -31.89
#